data_c7504137679f56344bf637d94dbca619
#
_entry.id   c7504137679f56344bf637d94dbca619
#
_cell.length_a   1.000
_cell.length_b   1.000
_cell.length_c   1.000
_cell.angle_alpha   90.00
_cell.angle_beta   90.00
_cell.angle_gamma   90.00
#
_symmetry.space_group_name_H-M   'P 1'
#
loop_
_entity.id
_entity.type
_entity.pdbx_description
1 polymer ?
#
loop_
_entity_poly.entity_id
_entity_poly.type
_entity_poly.pdbx_seq_one_letter_code
_entity_poly.pdbx_strand_id
1 'polypeptide(L)'
;MAGEARAEAIEVRVLEARDIELFERVDPDVFDYQVRREWALDALSDPRHVTAVALAGERGSERVVGMCTAYAYSHPDKPRQLFVNELGVAGPWRGRGIAGRLVEAVLARGRELGCVEAWVATELDNTSARRTYSKLAAREEPDHAVVYVWELAPGGVEAAARLR
;
A
#
# COMPACT_ATOMS: atom_id res chain seq x y z
N MET A 1 -17.64 23.22 -27.95
CA MET A 1 -18.20 22.08 -27.24
C MET A 1 -17.02 21.39 -26.57
N ALA A 2 -16.69 21.77 -25.34
CA ALA A 2 -15.66 21.11 -24.55
C ALA A 2 -16.24 19.77 -24.11
N GLY A 3 -15.66 18.66 -24.60
CA GLY A 3 -15.99 17.34 -24.10
C GLY A 3 -15.60 17.28 -22.64
N GLU A 4 -16.57 17.11 -21.75
CA GLU A 4 -16.31 16.73 -20.35
C GLU A 4 -15.50 15.45 -20.39
N ALA A 5 -14.21 15.54 -20.01
CA ALA A 5 -13.39 14.37 -19.76
C ALA A 5 -14.10 13.59 -18.64
N ARG A 6 -14.74 12.49 -19.02
CA ARG A 6 -15.37 11.56 -18.10
C ARG A 6 -14.30 11.18 -17.06
N ALA A 7 -14.52 11.54 -15.81
CA ALA A 7 -13.58 11.20 -14.75
C ALA A 7 -13.33 9.70 -14.83
N GLU A 8 -12.09 9.32 -15.12
CA GLU A 8 -11.70 7.92 -15.28
C GLU A 8 -12.01 7.18 -13.97
N ALA A 9 -12.85 6.15 -14.05
CA ALA A 9 -13.29 5.42 -12.88
C ALA A 9 -12.10 4.66 -12.26
N ILE A 10 -11.90 4.84 -10.96
CA ILE A 10 -10.86 4.13 -10.21
C ILE A 10 -11.50 2.96 -9.47
N GLU A 11 -11.00 1.77 -9.72
CA GLU A 11 -11.29 0.57 -8.93
C GLU A 11 -10.21 0.38 -7.86
N VAL A 12 -10.61 0.02 -6.63
CA VAL A 12 -9.66 -0.44 -5.61
C VAL A 12 -9.87 -1.93 -5.38
N ARG A 13 -8.79 -2.70 -5.46
CA ARG A 13 -8.81 -4.16 -5.37
C ARG A 13 -7.71 -4.67 -4.45
N VAL A 14 -8.03 -5.61 -3.57
CA VAL A 14 -7.03 -6.41 -2.85
C VAL A 14 -6.60 -7.54 -3.78
N LEU A 15 -5.30 -7.66 -3.99
CA LEU A 15 -4.72 -8.60 -4.95
C LEU A 15 -4.47 -9.97 -4.32
N GLU A 16 -4.51 -10.98 -5.19
CA GLU A 16 -4.10 -12.36 -4.93
C GLU A 16 -3.00 -12.76 -5.94
N ALA A 17 -2.35 -13.90 -5.74
CA ALA A 17 -1.29 -14.39 -6.62
C ALA A 17 -1.68 -14.46 -8.12
N ARG A 18 -2.97 -14.71 -8.40
CA ARG A 18 -3.51 -14.71 -9.78
C ARG A 18 -3.52 -13.34 -10.46
N ASP A 19 -3.40 -12.26 -9.70
CA ASP A 19 -3.44 -10.88 -10.20
C ASP A 19 -2.04 -10.33 -10.53
N ILE A 20 -1.01 -11.17 -10.51
CA ILE A 20 0.41 -10.79 -10.67
C ILE A 20 0.67 -9.96 -11.93
N GLU A 21 -0.05 -10.19 -13.01
CA GLU A 21 0.11 -9.48 -14.29
C GLU A 21 -0.24 -7.98 -14.20
N LEU A 22 -1.00 -7.54 -13.19
CA LEU A 22 -1.28 -6.12 -12.97
C LEU A 22 -0.02 -5.32 -12.67
N PHE A 23 1.02 -5.94 -12.11
CA PHE A 23 2.29 -5.28 -11.82
C PHE A 23 3.15 -5.03 -13.06
N GLU A 24 2.77 -5.51 -14.24
CA GLU A 24 3.42 -5.17 -15.50
C GLU A 24 3.08 -3.74 -15.98
N ARG A 25 2.01 -3.16 -15.45
CA ARG A 25 1.50 -1.83 -15.80
C ARG A 25 1.31 -0.97 -14.56
N VAL A 26 2.43 -0.54 -13.99
CA VAL A 26 2.47 0.33 -12.81
C VAL A 26 2.89 1.73 -13.23
N ASP A 27 2.13 2.74 -12.79
CA ASP A 27 2.51 4.14 -13.02
C ASP A 27 3.77 4.50 -12.22
N PRO A 28 4.58 5.45 -12.70
CA PRO A 28 5.70 5.99 -11.94
C PRO A 28 5.27 6.49 -10.55
N ASP A 29 6.17 6.47 -9.60
CA ASP A 29 5.99 6.96 -8.22
C ASP A 29 4.93 6.20 -7.38
N VAL A 30 4.46 5.04 -7.83
CA VAL A 30 3.59 4.17 -7.01
C VAL A 30 4.42 3.37 -6.00
N PHE A 31 5.57 2.86 -6.43
CA PHE A 31 6.55 2.16 -5.60
C PHE A 31 7.88 2.90 -5.62
N ASP A 32 8.67 2.79 -4.56
CA ASP A 32 10.00 3.39 -4.48
C ASP A 32 11.01 2.76 -5.45
N TYR A 33 10.83 1.47 -5.78
CA TYR A 33 11.66 0.71 -6.70
C TYR A 33 10.82 0.01 -7.77
N GLN A 34 11.49 -0.44 -8.82
CA GLN A 34 10.85 -1.26 -9.85
C GLN A 34 10.32 -2.57 -9.23
N VAL A 35 9.06 -2.89 -9.49
CA VAL A 35 8.45 -4.14 -9.05
C VAL A 35 9.13 -5.32 -9.74
N ARG A 36 9.56 -6.30 -8.96
CA ARG A 36 10.09 -7.57 -9.43
C ARG A 36 9.06 -8.66 -9.27
N ARG A 37 8.83 -9.41 -10.34
CA ARG A 37 7.79 -10.44 -10.38
C ARG A 37 7.95 -11.47 -9.26
N GLU A 38 9.18 -11.93 -8.99
CA GLU A 38 9.44 -12.89 -7.92
C GLU A 38 9.08 -12.37 -6.53
N TRP A 39 9.39 -11.11 -6.23
CA TRP A 39 9.06 -10.50 -4.93
C TRP A 39 7.57 -10.20 -4.81
N ALA A 40 6.96 -9.73 -5.89
CA ALA A 40 5.53 -9.49 -5.92
C ALA A 40 4.74 -10.78 -5.73
N LEU A 41 5.18 -11.87 -6.38
CA LEU A 41 4.54 -13.18 -6.24
C LEU A 41 4.70 -13.75 -4.82
N ASP A 42 5.87 -13.60 -4.21
CA ASP A 42 6.11 -13.98 -2.82
C ASP A 42 5.16 -13.23 -1.87
N ALA A 43 5.08 -11.90 -2.02
CA ALA A 43 4.17 -11.07 -1.23
C ALA A 43 2.69 -11.46 -1.43
N LEU A 44 2.24 -11.65 -2.67
CA LEU A 44 0.84 -12.00 -2.96
C LEU A 44 0.48 -13.45 -2.55
N SER A 45 1.47 -14.31 -2.35
CA SER A 45 1.26 -15.70 -1.92
C SER A 45 1.25 -15.88 -0.40
N ASP A 46 1.74 -14.89 0.36
CA ASP A 46 1.64 -14.92 1.82
C ASP A 46 0.24 -14.48 2.28
N PRO A 47 -0.56 -15.36 2.91
CA PRO A 47 -1.92 -15.02 3.34
C PRO A 47 -1.99 -13.93 4.42
N ARG A 48 -0.87 -13.58 5.03
CA ARG A 48 -0.76 -12.50 6.02
C ARG A 48 -0.39 -11.16 5.41
N HIS A 49 0.16 -11.17 4.19
CA HIS A 49 0.50 -9.97 3.45
C HIS A 49 -0.72 -9.49 2.66
N VAL A 50 -1.06 -8.23 2.79
CA VAL A 50 -2.20 -7.61 2.11
C VAL A 50 -1.67 -6.55 1.15
N THR A 51 -1.97 -6.69 -0.13
CA THR A 51 -1.65 -5.70 -1.15
C THR A 51 -2.95 -5.21 -1.79
N ALA A 52 -3.31 -3.95 -1.54
CA ALA A 52 -4.40 -3.28 -2.25
C ALA A 52 -3.83 -2.36 -3.33
N VAL A 53 -4.46 -2.32 -4.49
CA VAL A 53 -4.10 -1.40 -5.58
C VAL A 53 -5.29 -0.59 -6.04
N ALA A 54 -5.01 0.61 -6.53
CA ALA A 54 -5.94 1.43 -7.27
C ALA A 54 -5.67 1.25 -8.76
N LEU A 55 -6.68 0.91 -9.52
CA LEU A 55 -6.63 0.61 -10.94
C LEU A 55 -7.35 1.69 -11.72
N ALA A 56 -6.72 2.22 -12.76
CA ALA A 56 -7.28 3.14 -13.73
C ALA A 56 -7.27 2.50 -15.12
N GLY A 57 -8.26 2.81 -15.94
CA GLY A 57 -8.40 2.29 -17.30
C GLY A 57 -9.51 1.25 -17.45
N GLU A 58 -9.63 0.71 -18.65
CA GLU A 58 -10.62 -0.31 -18.96
C GLU A 58 -10.14 -1.69 -18.54
N ARG A 59 -11.10 -2.58 -18.22
CA ARG A 59 -10.81 -3.94 -17.80
C ARG A 59 -9.96 -4.69 -18.86
N GLY A 60 -8.83 -5.25 -18.42
CA GLY A 60 -7.85 -5.93 -19.27
C GLY A 60 -6.69 -5.04 -19.74
N SER A 61 -6.82 -3.71 -19.56
CA SER A 61 -5.76 -2.73 -19.83
C SER A 61 -5.52 -1.78 -18.65
N GLU A 62 -5.97 -2.16 -17.47
CA GLU A 62 -5.85 -1.36 -16.26
C GLU A 62 -4.38 -1.11 -15.93
N ARG A 63 -4.12 0.04 -15.33
CA ARG A 63 -2.81 0.45 -14.81
C ARG A 63 -2.93 0.64 -13.30
N VAL A 64 -1.92 0.20 -12.58
CA VAL A 64 -1.79 0.44 -11.14
C VAL A 64 -1.36 1.89 -10.93
N VAL A 65 -2.22 2.70 -10.35
CA VAL A 65 -2.00 4.14 -10.10
C VAL A 65 -1.85 4.48 -8.63
N GLY A 66 -1.98 3.49 -7.77
CA GLY A 66 -1.74 3.58 -6.34
C GLY A 66 -1.71 2.21 -5.69
N MET A 67 -1.07 2.13 -4.53
CA MET A 67 -0.99 0.90 -3.75
C MET A 67 -1.01 1.19 -2.25
N CYS A 68 -1.42 0.20 -1.49
CA CYS A 68 -1.22 0.13 -0.04
C CYS A 68 -0.87 -1.31 0.32
N THR A 69 0.21 -1.49 1.07
CA THR A 69 0.60 -2.79 1.60
C THR A 69 0.43 -2.83 3.12
N ALA A 70 0.06 -3.99 3.63
CA ALA A 70 -0.08 -4.23 5.06
C ALA A 70 0.29 -5.67 5.42
N TYR A 71 0.61 -5.91 6.67
CA TYR A 71 1.02 -7.20 7.16
C TYR A 71 0.28 -7.56 8.45
N ALA A 72 -0.43 -8.70 8.44
CA ALA A 72 -1.10 -9.23 9.60
C ALA A 72 -0.13 -10.12 10.40
N TYR A 73 0.14 -9.77 11.65
CA TYR A 73 1.10 -10.48 12.48
C TYR A 73 0.52 -10.86 13.84
N SER A 74 1.08 -11.90 14.43
CA SER A 74 0.64 -12.46 15.71
C SER A 74 1.67 -12.22 16.79
N HIS A 75 1.19 -12.06 17.99
CA HIS A 75 1.98 -12.00 19.21
C HIS A 75 1.66 -13.18 20.12
N PRO A 76 2.58 -13.63 20.97
CA PRO A 76 2.27 -14.67 21.94
C PRO A 76 1.37 -14.20 23.09
N ASP A 77 1.31 -12.90 23.36
CA ASP A 77 0.69 -12.28 24.55
C ASP A 77 -0.52 -11.38 24.21
N LYS A 78 -0.83 -11.17 22.93
CA LYS A 78 -1.94 -10.30 22.49
C LYS A 78 -2.53 -10.74 21.16
N PRO A 79 -3.76 -10.28 20.84
CA PRO A 79 -4.40 -10.58 19.57
C PRO A 79 -3.62 -10.11 18.36
N ARG A 80 -3.97 -10.67 17.19
CA ARG A 80 -3.37 -10.30 15.90
C ARG A 80 -3.59 -8.83 15.58
N GLN A 81 -2.56 -8.20 15.06
CA GLN A 81 -2.56 -6.81 14.63
C GLN A 81 -2.22 -6.71 13.14
N LEU A 82 -2.60 -5.58 12.52
CA LEU A 82 -2.25 -5.21 11.15
C LEU A 82 -1.26 -4.05 11.16
N PHE A 83 -0.11 -4.23 10.54
CA PHE A 83 0.82 -3.15 10.25
C PHE A 83 0.60 -2.67 8.82
N VAL A 84 0.18 -1.41 8.64
CA VAL A 84 0.13 -0.76 7.32
C VAL A 84 1.54 -0.28 7.01
N ASN A 85 2.15 -0.87 5.98
CA ASN A 85 3.58 -0.71 5.72
C ASN A 85 3.86 0.44 4.75
N GLU A 86 3.21 0.43 3.58
CA GLU A 86 3.44 1.42 2.53
C GLU A 86 2.12 1.93 1.94
N LEU A 87 2.13 3.18 1.50
CA LEU A 87 1.02 3.82 0.80
C LEU A 87 1.57 4.77 -0.26
N GLY A 88 1.34 4.45 -1.53
CA GLY A 88 1.77 5.25 -2.66
C GLY A 88 0.62 5.56 -3.62
N VAL A 89 0.61 6.77 -4.16
CA VAL A 89 -0.30 7.19 -5.24
C VAL A 89 0.49 8.00 -6.26
N ALA A 90 0.45 7.60 -7.51
CA ALA A 90 1.14 8.28 -8.59
C ALA A 90 0.74 9.75 -8.69
N GLY A 91 1.70 10.64 -8.98
CA GLY A 91 1.54 12.10 -8.95
C GLY A 91 0.25 12.61 -9.59
N PRO A 92 -0.06 12.24 -10.86
CA PRO A 92 -1.26 12.71 -11.56
C PRO A 92 -2.60 12.29 -10.93
N TRP A 93 -2.57 11.31 -10.01
CA TRP A 93 -3.74 10.72 -9.37
C TRP A 93 -3.96 11.18 -7.93
N ARG A 94 -3.05 11.97 -7.38
CA ARG A 94 -3.16 12.52 -6.02
C ARG A 94 -4.32 13.51 -5.89
N GLY A 95 -4.77 13.71 -4.65
CA GLY A 95 -5.89 14.64 -4.36
C GLY A 95 -7.28 14.12 -4.72
N ARG A 96 -7.41 12.87 -5.19
CA ARG A 96 -8.69 12.26 -5.60
C ARG A 96 -9.27 11.28 -4.58
N GLY A 97 -8.77 11.26 -3.35
CA GLY A 97 -9.24 10.36 -2.29
C GLY A 97 -8.79 8.90 -2.42
N ILE A 98 -7.91 8.58 -3.38
CA ILE A 98 -7.45 7.21 -3.66
C ILE A 98 -6.72 6.62 -2.46
N ALA A 99 -5.84 7.40 -1.81
CA ALA A 99 -5.10 6.94 -0.64
C ALA A 99 -6.03 6.45 0.49
N GLY A 100 -7.09 7.21 0.79
CA GLY A 100 -8.09 6.80 1.79
C GLY A 100 -8.76 5.47 1.44
N ARG A 101 -9.21 5.31 0.19
CA ARG A 101 -9.84 4.07 -0.30
C ARG A 101 -8.91 2.86 -0.22
N LEU A 102 -7.62 3.05 -0.51
CA LEU A 102 -6.60 2.01 -0.40
C LEU A 102 -6.42 1.57 1.06
N VAL A 103 -6.31 2.53 1.98
CA VAL A 103 -6.21 2.22 3.42
C VAL A 103 -7.47 1.51 3.91
N GLU A 104 -8.67 1.98 3.55
CA GLU A 104 -9.93 1.30 3.89
C GLU A 104 -9.95 -0.15 3.41
N ALA A 105 -9.45 -0.44 2.20
CA ALA A 105 -9.38 -1.80 1.66
C ALA A 105 -8.46 -2.71 2.48
N VAL A 106 -7.26 -2.25 2.86
CA VAL A 106 -6.36 -3.07 3.70
C VAL A 106 -6.90 -3.23 5.11
N LEU A 107 -7.56 -2.22 5.69
CA LEU A 107 -8.21 -2.33 6.99
C LEU A 107 -9.37 -3.32 6.97
N ALA A 108 -10.18 -3.33 5.91
CA ALA A 108 -11.25 -4.31 5.73
C ALA A 108 -10.69 -5.74 5.68
N ARG A 109 -9.63 -5.93 4.88
CA ARG A 109 -8.96 -7.23 4.80
C ARG A 109 -8.32 -7.64 6.13
N GLY A 110 -7.75 -6.71 6.87
CA GLY A 110 -7.21 -6.95 8.21
C GLY A 110 -8.26 -7.50 9.18
N ARG A 111 -9.49 -6.95 9.14
CA ARG A 111 -10.62 -7.46 9.95
C ARG A 111 -10.97 -8.90 9.56
N GLU A 112 -11.03 -9.22 8.28
CA GLU A 112 -11.27 -10.58 7.79
C GLU A 112 -10.18 -11.56 8.25
N LEU A 113 -8.94 -11.10 8.36
CA LEU A 113 -7.81 -11.87 8.88
C LEU A 113 -7.81 -11.99 10.42
N GLY A 114 -8.80 -11.41 11.11
CA GLY A 114 -8.92 -11.46 12.56
C GLY A 114 -8.03 -10.47 13.31
N CYS A 115 -7.54 -9.43 12.65
CA CYS A 115 -6.82 -8.35 13.33
C CYS A 115 -7.81 -7.48 14.13
N VAL A 116 -7.43 -7.14 15.36
CA VAL A 116 -8.25 -6.31 16.25
C VAL A 116 -7.82 -4.85 16.26
N GLU A 117 -6.61 -4.57 15.78
CA GLU A 117 -6.03 -3.24 15.72
C GLU A 117 -5.15 -3.11 14.48
N ALA A 118 -5.09 -1.92 13.92
CA ALA A 118 -4.15 -1.58 12.86
C ALA A 118 -3.35 -0.34 13.25
N TRP A 119 -2.10 -0.28 12.83
CA TRP A 119 -1.24 0.88 13.04
C TRP A 119 -0.37 1.15 11.82
N VAL A 120 0.09 2.39 11.71
CA VAL A 120 0.98 2.89 10.66
C VAL A 120 1.95 3.89 11.28
N ALA A 121 3.17 3.91 10.80
CA ALA A 121 4.13 4.97 11.11
C ALA A 121 4.31 5.88 9.88
N THR A 122 4.47 7.17 10.14
CA THR A 122 4.82 8.17 9.12
C THR A 122 5.63 9.28 9.75
N GLU A 123 6.31 10.07 8.93
CA GLU A 123 7.09 11.22 9.38
C GLU A 123 6.16 12.34 9.89
N LEU A 124 6.64 13.10 10.87
CA LEU A 124 5.88 14.19 11.48
C LEU A 124 5.50 15.31 10.50
N ASP A 125 6.32 15.53 9.49
CA ASP A 125 6.11 16.54 8.43
C ASP A 125 5.30 16.01 7.24
N ASN A 126 5.00 14.71 7.19
CA ASN A 126 4.14 14.11 6.16
C ASN A 126 2.66 14.47 6.39
N THR A 127 2.34 15.74 6.18
CA THR A 127 1.00 16.28 6.42
C THR A 127 -0.08 15.63 5.56
N SER A 128 0.28 15.12 4.38
CA SER A 128 -0.64 14.43 3.47
C SER A 128 -1.10 13.08 4.03
N ALA A 129 -0.16 12.26 4.49
CA ALA A 129 -0.46 10.97 5.12
C ALA A 129 -1.26 11.16 6.41
N ARG A 130 -0.81 12.06 7.30
CA ARG A 130 -1.49 12.37 8.57
C ARG A 130 -2.92 12.83 8.35
N ARG A 131 -3.17 13.68 7.36
CA ARG A 131 -4.53 14.11 6.98
C ARG A 131 -5.38 12.93 6.48
N THR A 132 -4.80 12.03 5.69
CA THR A 132 -5.49 10.84 5.20
C THR A 132 -5.91 9.94 6.36
N TYR A 133 -5.00 9.65 7.28
CA TYR A 133 -5.28 8.78 8.44
C TYR A 133 -6.30 9.40 9.39
N SER A 134 -6.20 10.70 9.68
CA SER A 134 -7.18 11.41 10.52
C SER A 134 -8.59 11.38 9.94
N LYS A 135 -8.75 11.48 8.61
CA LYS A 135 -10.06 11.36 7.94
C LYS A 135 -10.66 9.96 8.06
N LEU A 136 -9.84 8.95 8.27
CA LEU A 136 -10.26 7.57 8.50
C LEU A 136 -10.42 7.24 9.99
N ALA A 137 -10.52 8.26 10.84
CA ALA A 137 -10.66 8.16 12.29
C ALA A 137 -9.49 7.45 13.00
N ALA A 138 -8.30 7.46 12.39
CA ALA A 138 -7.09 7.03 13.09
C ALA A 138 -6.76 8.02 14.23
N ARG A 139 -6.43 7.47 15.39
CA ARG A 139 -5.94 8.25 16.54
C ARG A 139 -4.43 8.38 16.43
N GLU A 140 -3.92 9.61 16.48
CA GLU A 140 -2.48 9.84 16.56
C GLU A 140 -2.01 9.58 18.00
N GLU A 141 -0.99 8.73 18.15
CA GLU A 141 -0.38 8.48 19.44
C GLU A 141 0.50 9.67 19.86
N PRO A 142 0.50 10.04 21.18
CA PRO A 142 1.26 11.19 21.65
C PRO A 142 2.77 10.96 21.65
N ASP A 143 3.21 9.70 21.79
CA ASP A 143 4.62 9.34 21.86
C ASP A 143 5.17 9.09 20.46
N HIS A 144 6.21 9.82 20.09
CA HIS A 144 6.88 9.68 18.80
C HIS A 144 7.95 8.58 18.88
N ALA A 145 7.98 7.71 17.86
CA ALA A 145 8.96 6.65 17.75
C ALA A 145 10.23 7.11 17.02
N VAL A 146 11.36 6.49 17.37
CA VAL A 146 12.61 6.56 16.59
C VAL A 146 12.75 5.27 15.80
N VAL A 147 13.19 5.37 14.57
CA VAL A 147 13.42 4.21 13.69
C VAL A 147 14.91 3.86 13.71
N TYR A 148 15.23 2.59 13.95
CA TYR A 148 16.56 2.02 13.80
C TYR A 148 16.55 1.01 12.66
N VAL A 149 17.60 1.00 11.85
CA VAL A 149 17.73 0.11 10.69
C VAL A 149 19.00 -0.72 10.82
N TRP A 150 18.90 -2.03 10.58
CA TRP A 150 20.04 -2.94 10.45
C TRP A 150 20.09 -3.48 9.03
N GLU A 151 21.24 -3.35 8.38
CA GLU A 151 21.49 -4.05 7.12
C GLU A 151 21.78 -5.52 7.42
N LEU A 152 20.93 -6.42 6.92
CA LEU A 152 21.12 -7.87 7.08
C LEU A 152 21.89 -8.49 5.90
N ALA A 153 22.08 -7.72 4.83
CA ALA A 153 22.94 -8.04 3.70
C ALA A 153 23.70 -6.78 3.28
N PRO A 154 24.86 -6.88 2.67
CA PRO A 154 25.65 -5.73 2.23
C PRO A 154 24.84 -4.78 1.34
N GLY A 155 24.74 -3.50 1.73
CA GLY A 155 24.01 -2.47 1.03
C GLY A 155 22.50 -2.50 1.20
N GLY A 156 21.96 -3.41 2.03
CA GLY A 156 20.55 -3.46 2.41
C GLY A 156 19.59 -3.53 1.22
N VAL A 157 18.42 -2.89 1.37
CA VAL A 157 17.36 -2.85 0.36
C VAL A 157 17.82 -2.16 -0.94
N GLU A 158 18.58 -1.07 -0.84
CA GLU A 158 19.02 -0.33 -2.03
C GLU A 158 19.90 -1.16 -2.95
N ALA A 159 20.87 -1.90 -2.41
CA ALA A 159 21.73 -2.75 -3.22
C ALA A 159 20.95 -3.91 -3.84
N ALA A 160 20.07 -4.56 -3.05
CA ALA A 160 19.23 -5.65 -3.54
C ALA A 160 18.28 -5.19 -4.66
N ALA A 161 17.67 -3.99 -4.52
CA ALA A 161 16.74 -3.44 -5.50
C ALA A 161 17.43 -3.03 -6.83
N ARG A 162 18.73 -2.73 -6.81
CA ARG A 162 19.53 -2.35 -8.00
C ARG A 162 20.11 -3.54 -8.76
N LEU A 163 20.18 -4.72 -8.16
CA LEU A 163 20.64 -5.93 -8.83
C LEU A 163 19.65 -6.32 -9.93
N ARG A 164 20.10 -6.32 -11.17
CA ARG A 164 19.32 -6.70 -12.35
C ARG A 164 19.33 -8.20 -12.56
#